data_1ef83ed60c6d1dcb15bbd0a2d43deb9a
#
_entry.id   1ef83ed60c6d1dcb15bbd0a2d43deb9a
#
_cell.length_a   1.000
_cell.length_b   1.000
_cell.length_c   1.000
_cell.angle_alpha   90.00
_cell.angle_beta   90.00
_cell.angle_gamma   90.00
#
_symmetry.space_group_name_H-M   'P 1'
#
loop_
_entity.id
_entity.type
_entity.pdbx_description
1 polymer ?
#
loop_
_entity_poly.entity_id
_entity_poly.type
_entity_poly.pdbx_seq_one_letter_code
_entity_poly.pdbx_strand_id
1 'polypeptide(L)'
;MSYLRFDKTLMTNLEDSLPKEVLRSNRSGAYSCSTIVDCNTRKYHGLLVVPVPELDQENHVLLSSLDATVIQHGAEFNLGLHKYSGDNFSPRGHKYIREFDSLKVPTTIYRVGGVVLKKEQMFQHFEDRIIIRYT
;
A
#
# COMPACT_ATOMS: atom_id res chain seq x y z
N MET A 1 18.06 -0.66 -8.73
CA MET A 1 17.76 -1.99 -9.28
C MET A 1 16.43 -1.92 -10.01
N SER A 2 16.45 -2.18 -11.31
CA SER A 2 15.26 -2.04 -12.16
C SER A 2 14.15 -3.03 -11.80
N TYR A 3 14.50 -4.16 -11.24
CA TYR A 3 13.49 -5.16 -10.85
C TYR A 3 12.63 -4.74 -9.65
N LEU A 4 12.99 -3.65 -8.97
CA LEU A 4 12.16 -3.08 -7.91
C LEU A 4 11.25 -1.97 -8.41
N ARG A 5 11.19 -1.79 -9.72
CA ARG A 5 10.36 -0.78 -10.37
C ARG A 5 9.42 -1.44 -11.36
N PHE A 6 8.14 -1.18 -11.21
CA PHE A 6 7.11 -1.76 -12.05
C PHE A 6 6.31 -0.66 -12.74
N ASP A 7 6.01 -0.89 -14.01
CA ASP A 7 5.27 0.07 -14.81
C ASP A 7 3.75 -0.17 -14.73
N LYS A 8 3.01 0.65 -15.45
CA LYS A 8 1.55 0.59 -15.51
C LYS A 8 1.04 -0.78 -15.94
N THR A 9 1.70 -1.43 -16.89
CA THR A 9 1.23 -2.71 -17.44
C THR A 9 1.16 -3.78 -16.36
N LEU A 10 2.18 -3.88 -15.53
CA LEU A 10 2.18 -4.84 -14.42
C LEU A 10 1.24 -4.40 -13.31
N MET A 11 1.27 -3.12 -12.93
CA MET A 11 0.52 -2.63 -11.77
C MET A 11 -0.99 -2.71 -11.96
N THR A 12 -1.49 -2.50 -13.18
CA THR A 12 -2.93 -2.57 -13.45
C THR A 12 -3.45 -3.98 -13.68
N ASN A 13 -2.57 -4.95 -13.82
CA ASN A 13 -2.93 -6.36 -13.96
C ASN A 13 -2.86 -7.05 -12.60
N LEU A 14 -4.03 -7.34 -12.00
CA LEU A 14 -4.08 -7.92 -10.66
C LEU A 14 -3.49 -9.33 -10.58
N GLU A 15 -3.55 -10.12 -11.66
CA GLU A 15 -2.93 -11.44 -11.68
C GLU A 15 -1.41 -11.36 -11.50
N ASP A 16 -0.79 -10.30 -12.04
CA ASP A 16 0.65 -10.09 -11.94
C ASP A 16 1.05 -9.30 -10.69
N SER A 17 0.23 -8.36 -10.24
CA SER A 17 0.58 -7.47 -9.14
C SER A 17 0.24 -8.01 -7.76
N LEU A 18 -0.89 -8.70 -7.59
CA LEU A 18 -1.30 -9.21 -6.29
C LEU A 18 -0.32 -10.22 -5.67
N PRO A 19 0.37 -11.09 -6.43
CA PRO A 19 1.37 -11.97 -5.82
C PRO A 19 2.61 -11.26 -5.29
N LYS A 20 2.83 -10.01 -5.67
CA LYS A 20 4.02 -9.25 -5.25
C LYS A 20 3.72 -8.46 -3.99
N GLU A 21 4.61 -8.60 -3.02
CA GLU A 21 4.46 -7.96 -1.71
C GLU A 21 5.64 -7.06 -1.41
N VAL A 22 5.39 -6.05 -0.58
CA VAL A 22 6.43 -5.19 -0.03
C VAL A 22 6.38 -5.26 1.48
N LEU A 23 7.54 -5.46 2.10
CA LEU A 23 7.69 -5.54 3.55
C LEU A 23 8.70 -4.50 4.00
N ARG A 24 8.34 -3.74 5.02
CA ARG A 24 9.24 -2.84 5.73
C ARG A 24 9.15 -3.14 7.22
N SER A 25 10.28 -3.17 7.89
CA SER A 25 10.34 -3.32 9.34
C SER A 25 11.03 -2.12 9.97
N ASN A 26 10.74 -1.87 11.25
CA ASN A 26 11.37 -0.78 11.99
C ASN A 26 12.54 -1.25 12.85
N ARG A 27 12.95 -2.51 12.71
CA ARG A 27 14.03 -3.16 13.48
C ARG A 27 13.74 -3.28 14.99
N SER A 28 12.52 -3.04 15.42
CA SER A 28 12.11 -3.23 16.83
C SER A 28 10.86 -4.10 16.95
N GLY A 29 10.57 -4.90 15.93
CA GLY A 29 9.50 -5.89 15.95
C GLY A 29 8.24 -5.50 15.19
N ALA A 30 8.04 -4.21 14.93
CA ALA A 30 6.91 -3.78 14.11
C ALA A 30 7.21 -3.88 12.62
N TYR A 31 6.16 -4.01 11.81
CA TYR A 31 6.32 -4.09 10.36
C TYR A 31 5.12 -3.49 9.63
N SER A 32 5.35 -3.21 8.34
CA SER A 32 4.32 -2.87 7.36
C SER A 32 4.46 -3.83 6.19
N CYS A 33 3.40 -4.53 5.85
CA CYS A 33 3.41 -5.49 4.75
C CYS A 33 2.07 -5.49 4.02
N SER A 34 2.12 -5.37 2.70
CA SER A 34 0.95 -5.51 1.85
C SER A 34 1.41 -5.86 0.43
N THR A 35 0.46 -6.05 -0.48
CA THR A 35 0.77 -6.18 -1.89
C THR A 35 1.25 -4.83 -2.43
N ILE A 36 1.93 -4.85 -3.59
CA ILE A 36 2.42 -3.60 -4.20
C ILE A 36 1.31 -2.67 -4.68
N VAL A 37 0.06 -3.15 -4.76
CA VAL A 37 -1.13 -2.33 -5.08
C VAL A 37 -1.91 -1.94 -3.83
N ASP A 38 -1.33 -2.13 -2.63
CA ASP A 38 -1.95 -1.85 -1.33
C ASP A 38 -3.29 -2.58 -1.11
N CYS A 39 -3.41 -3.78 -1.62
CA CYS A 39 -4.56 -4.64 -1.38
C CYS A 39 -4.17 -5.73 -0.39
N ASN A 40 -4.73 -5.71 0.81
CA ASN A 40 -4.44 -6.72 1.81
C ASN A 40 -5.12 -8.04 1.43
N THR A 41 -4.33 -9.07 1.15
CA THR A 41 -4.82 -10.37 0.70
C THR A 41 -4.43 -11.50 1.66
N ARG A 42 -3.59 -11.22 2.65
CA ARG A 42 -3.13 -12.23 3.60
C ARG A 42 -3.39 -11.78 5.03
N LYS A 43 -3.51 -12.75 5.93
CA LYS A 43 -3.80 -12.51 7.34
C LYS A 43 -2.79 -11.57 8.01
N TYR A 44 -1.53 -11.63 7.59
CA TYR A 44 -0.47 -10.81 8.19
C TYR A 44 -0.31 -9.44 7.52
N HIS A 45 -1.11 -9.12 6.51
CA HIS A 45 -1.02 -7.80 5.86
C HIS A 45 -1.56 -6.69 6.75
N GLY A 46 -0.88 -5.55 6.73
CA GLY A 46 -1.28 -4.33 7.44
C GLY A 46 -0.27 -3.23 7.21
N LEU A 47 -0.71 -1.98 7.29
CA LEU A 47 0.17 -0.82 7.17
C LEU A 47 1.01 -0.60 8.43
N LEU A 48 0.46 -0.90 9.59
CA LEU A 48 1.18 -0.81 10.85
C LEU A 48 0.79 -2.00 11.73
N VAL A 49 1.72 -2.93 11.89
CA VAL A 49 1.54 -4.12 12.70
C VAL A 49 2.63 -4.14 13.76
N VAL A 50 2.24 -4.17 15.02
CA VAL A 50 3.18 -4.06 16.14
C VAL A 50 2.96 -5.18 17.15
N PRO A 51 4.02 -5.64 17.82
CA PRO A 51 3.88 -6.47 19.00
C PRO A 51 3.40 -5.63 20.17
N VAL A 52 2.45 -6.14 20.94
CA VAL A 52 1.94 -5.47 22.14
C VAL A 52 2.09 -6.42 23.32
N PRO A 53 3.30 -6.51 23.92
CA PRO A 53 3.58 -7.51 24.97
C PRO A 53 2.67 -7.38 26.21
N GLU A 54 2.13 -6.19 26.44
CA GLU A 54 1.21 -5.94 27.57
C GLU A 54 -0.12 -6.67 27.41
N LEU A 55 -0.52 -6.98 26.19
CA LEU A 55 -1.77 -7.69 25.90
C LEU A 55 -1.53 -9.20 25.77
N ASP A 56 -0.57 -9.57 24.94
CA ASP A 56 -0.15 -10.93 24.68
C ASP A 56 1.20 -10.91 23.97
N GLN A 57 1.67 -12.05 23.46
CA GLN A 57 2.95 -12.11 22.74
C GLN A 57 2.75 -12.13 21.23
N GLU A 58 1.58 -11.72 20.74
CA GLU A 58 1.27 -11.72 19.33
C GLU A 58 1.36 -10.30 18.73
N ASN A 59 1.38 -10.25 17.41
CA ASN A 59 1.35 -9.00 16.67
C ASN A 59 -0.10 -8.52 16.51
N HIS A 60 -0.27 -7.20 16.64
CA HIS A 60 -1.56 -6.56 16.49
C HIS A 60 -1.55 -5.59 15.32
N VAL A 61 -2.56 -5.65 14.47
CA VAL A 61 -2.72 -4.72 13.36
C VAL A 61 -3.35 -3.44 13.90
N LEU A 62 -2.55 -2.39 14.01
CA LEU A 62 -3.04 -1.09 14.46
C LEU A 62 -3.64 -0.28 13.33
N LEU A 63 -3.11 -0.42 12.13
CA LEU A 63 -3.64 0.22 10.93
C LEU A 63 -3.59 -0.79 9.78
N SER A 64 -4.76 -1.24 9.35
CA SER A 64 -4.86 -2.23 8.28
C SER A 64 -4.57 -1.61 6.93
N SER A 65 -5.27 -0.55 6.59
CA SER A 65 -5.15 0.12 5.30
C SER A 65 -5.56 1.58 5.41
N LEU A 66 -5.16 2.37 4.43
CA LEU A 66 -5.53 3.79 4.34
C LEU A 66 -5.83 4.11 2.89
N ASP A 67 -7.09 4.42 2.61
CA ASP A 67 -7.53 4.77 1.27
C ASP A 67 -7.50 6.29 1.07
N ALA A 68 -7.13 6.71 -0.13
CA ALA A 68 -7.19 8.11 -0.53
C ALA A 68 -8.18 8.29 -1.67
N THR A 69 -8.81 9.46 -1.71
CA THR A 69 -9.72 9.84 -2.79
C THR A 69 -9.26 11.18 -3.35
N VAL A 70 -9.08 11.24 -4.67
CA VAL A 70 -8.80 12.49 -5.37
C VAL A 70 -10.12 13.09 -5.82
N ILE A 71 -10.34 14.36 -5.49
CA ILE A 71 -11.54 15.10 -5.91
C ILE A 71 -11.09 16.19 -6.87
N GLN A 72 -11.63 16.15 -8.09
CA GLN A 72 -11.30 17.14 -9.12
C GLN A 72 -12.56 17.52 -9.88
N HIS A 73 -12.86 18.81 -9.93
CA HIS A 73 -14.04 19.34 -10.65
C HIS A 73 -15.35 18.62 -10.29
N GLY A 74 -15.52 18.28 -9.00
CA GLY A 74 -16.69 17.56 -8.52
C GLY A 74 -16.69 16.05 -8.76
N ALA A 75 -15.71 15.52 -9.48
CA ALA A 75 -15.56 14.08 -9.68
C ALA A 75 -14.66 13.48 -8.59
N GLU A 76 -15.06 12.33 -8.08
CA GLU A 76 -14.31 11.61 -7.05
C GLU A 76 -13.65 10.37 -7.64
N PHE A 77 -12.37 10.18 -7.31
CA PHE A 77 -11.58 9.04 -7.76
C PHE A 77 -10.99 8.34 -6.55
N ASN A 78 -11.54 7.20 -6.16
CA ASN A 78 -11.05 6.45 -5.02
C ASN A 78 -9.87 5.58 -5.44
N LEU A 79 -8.74 5.75 -4.75
CA LEU A 79 -7.49 5.05 -5.05
C LEU A 79 -7.35 3.73 -4.29
N GLY A 80 -8.31 3.40 -3.44
CA GLY A 80 -8.27 2.17 -2.65
C GLY A 80 -8.50 0.91 -3.49
N LEU A 81 -8.11 -0.22 -2.94
CA LEU A 81 -8.33 -1.54 -3.53
C LEU A 81 -8.46 -2.55 -2.41
N HIS A 82 -9.63 -3.19 -2.33
CA HIS A 82 -9.91 -4.22 -1.31
C HIS A 82 -10.46 -5.47 -1.96
N LYS A 83 -10.05 -6.61 -1.44
CA LYS A 83 -10.57 -7.91 -1.86
C LYS A 83 -11.70 -8.32 -0.92
N TYR A 84 -12.86 -8.59 -1.51
CA TYR A 84 -14.01 -9.16 -0.80
C TYR A 84 -14.18 -10.63 -1.17
N SER A 85 -15.25 -11.27 -0.72
CA SER A 85 -15.46 -12.69 -0.94
C SER A 85 -15.42 -13.06 -2.43
N GLY A 86 -14.72 -14.15 -2.74
CA GLY A 86 -14.42 -14.54 -4.09
C GLY A 86 -13.35 -13.63 -4.71
N ASP A 87 -13.42 -13.41 -6.01
CA ASP A 87 -12.51 -12.53 -6.73
C ASP A 87 -13.11 -11.14 -6.95
N ASN A 88 -13.84 -10.64 -5.95
CA ASN A 88 -14.46 -9.32 -6.00
C ASN A 88 -13.53 -8.27 -5.39
N PHE A 89 -13.17 -7.27 -6.20
CA PHE A 89 -12.31 -6.16 -5.78
C PHE A 89 -13.07 -4.85 -5.90
N SER A 90 -13.05 -4.04 -4.85
CA SER A 90 -13.71 -2.74 -4.82
C SER A 90 -13.09 -1.85 -3.73
N PRO A 91 -12.94 -0.55 -3.93
CA PRO A 91 -12.92 0.09 -5.25
C PRO A 91 -11.75 -0.42 -6.09
N ARG A 92 -11.61 0.02 -7.32
CA ARG A 92 -10.58 -0.49 -8.23
C ARG A 92 -9.52 0.57 -8.51
N GLY A 93 -8.95 1.13 -7.45
CA GLY A 93 -7.99 2.22 -7.54
C GLY A 93 -6.68 1.87 -8.23
N HIS A 94 -6.33 0.58 -8.33
CA HIS A 94 -5.11 0.13 -9.01
C HIS A 94 -5.08 0.54 -10.49
N LYS A 95 -6.23 0.75 -11.12
CA LYS A 95 -6.29 1.17 -12.53
C LYS A 95 -5.69 2.55 -12.77
N TYR A 96 -5.53 3.36 -11.72
CA TYR A 96 -4.93 4.69 -11.82
C TYR A 96 -3.41 4.67 -11.60
N ILE A 97 -2.83 3.53 -11.25
CA ILE A 97 -1.40 3.43 -10.98
C ILE A 97 -0.62 3.47 -12.28
N ARG A 98 0.39 4.33 -12.34
CA ARG A 98 1.33 4.44 -13.47
C ARG A 98 2.63 3.72 -13.21
N GLU A 99 3.08 3.73 -11.96
CA GLU A 99 4.38 3.21 -11.59
C GLU A 99 4.42 2.90 -10.11
N PHE A 100 5.17 1.88 -9.76
CA PHE A 100 5.54 1.57 -8.39
C PHE A 100 7.03 1.27 -8.34
N ASP A 101 7.73 1.81 -7.33
CA ASP A 101 9.09 1.39 -7.02
C ASP A 101 9.29 1.28 -5.51
N SER A 102 10.33 0.58 -5.13
CA SER A 102 10.70 0.38 -3.73
C SER A 102 12.21 0.55 -3.55
N LEU A 103 12.80 1.48 -4.32
CA LEU A 103 14.25 1.70 -4.30
C LEU A 103 14.72 2.32 -2.98
N LYS A 104 14.03 3.34 -2.50
CA LYS A 104 14.30 3.95 -1.19
C LYS A 104 13.17 3.66 -0.23
N VAL A 105 11.97 4.09 -0.57
CA VAL A 105 10.74 3.81 0.16
C VAL A 105 9.69 3.35 -0.84
N PRO A 106 8.71 2.54 -0.42
CA PRO A 106 7.61 2.18 -1.32
C PRO A 106 6.95 3.44 -1.87
N THR A 107 6.97 3.58 -3.18
CA THR A 107 6.49 4.79 -3.88
C THR A 107 5.55 4.39 -5.00
N THR A 108 4.34 4.92 -4.97
CA THR A 108 3.32 4.69 -5.99
C THR A 108 2.98 5.99 -6.69
N ILE A 109 3.00 5.98 -8.02
CA ILE A 109 2.61 7.14 -8.84
C ILE A 109 1.25 6.84 -9.44
N TYR A 110 0.27 7.70 -9.14
CA TYR A 110 -1.07 7.64 -9.70
C TYR A 110 -1.26 8.75 -10.72
N ARG A 111 -2.05 8.48 -11.76
CA ARG A 111 -2.53 9.52 -12.66
C ARG A 111 -4.04 9.43 -12.72
N VAL A 112 -4.70 10.52 -12.33
CA VAL A 112 -6.15 10.60 -12.22
C VAL A 112 -6.60 11.89 -12.90
N GLY A 113 -7.32 11.76 -14.00
CA GLY A 113 -7.67 12.93 -14.80
C GLY A 113 -6.41 13.63 -15.29
N GLY A 114 -6.23 14.90 -14.97
CA GLY A 114 -5.01 15.64 -15.29
C GLY A 114 -4.02 15.74 -14.13
N VAL A 115 -4.26 15.00 -13.05
CA VAL A 115 -3.47 15.09 -11.81
C VAL A 115 -2.52 13.90 -11.70
N VAL A 116 -1.27 14.17 -11.36
CA VAL A 116 -0.28 13.15 -10.99
C VAL A 116 -0.07 13.23 -9.49
N LEU A 117 -0.29 12.12 -8.80
CA LEU A 117 -0.15 12.03 -7.35
C LEU A 117 0.90 11.00 -7.01
N LYS A 118 1.88 11.40 -6.20
CA LYS A 118 2.91 10.50 -5.68
C LYS A 118 2.61 10.18 -4.22
N LYS A 119 2.53 8.88 -3.89
CA LYS A 119 2.37 8.39 -2.53
C LYS A 119 3.65 7.69 -2.10
N GLU A 120 4.22 8.13 -0.98
CA GLU A 120 5.41 7.53 -0.39
C GLU A 120 5.07 7.01 1.00
N GLN A 121 5.53 5.79 1.32
CA GLN A 121 5.33 5.18 2.63
C GLN A 121 6.68 5.04 3.32
N MET A 122 6.84 5.72 4.45
CA MET A 122 8.08 5.70 5.21
C MET A 122 7.85 5.07 6.57
N PHE A 123 8.59 3.99 6.87
CA PHE A 123 8.50 3.30 8.14
C PHE A 123 9.71 3.67 8.99
N GLN A 124 9.46 4.33 10.11
CA GLN A 124 10.55 4.89 10.93
C GLN A 124 11.24 3.79 11.74
N HIS A 125 12.58 3.80 11.70
CA HIS A 125 13.38 2.83 12.46
C HIS A 125 13.20 3.02 13.95
N PHE A 126 13.02 1.91 14.67
CA PHE A 126 12.91 1.86 16.13
C PHE A 126 11.73 2.62 16.73
N GLU A 127 10.77 3.04 15.92
CA GLU A 127 9.53 3.64 16.36
C GLU A 127 8.35 2.98 15.66
N ASP A 128 7.24 2.81 16.36
CA ASP A 128 6.03 2.24 15.80
C ASP A 128 5.23 3.32 15.07
N ARG A 129 5.83 3.81 13.97
CA ARG A 129 5.31 4.93 13.20
C ARG A 129 5.48 4.70 11.71
N ILE A 130 4.39 4.88 10.98
CA ILE A 130 4.42 4.95 9.53
C ILE A 130 4.04 6.37 9.10
N ILE A 131 4.77 6.90 8.12
CA ILE A 131 4.51 8.22 7.54
C ILE A 131 4.14 8.01 6.09
N ILE A 132 2.99 8.53 5.69
CA ILE A 132 2.52 8.47 4.31
C ILE A 132 2.48 9.90 3.79
N ARG A 133 3.26 10.14 2.73
CA ARG A 133 3.34 11.47 2.11
C ARG A 133 2.72 11.43 0.73
N TYR A 134 1.81 12.36 0.49
CA TYR A 134 1.23 12.60 -0.83
C TYR A 134 1.78 13.90 -1.41
N THR A 135 2.22 13.86 -2.64
CA THR A 135 2.74 15.03 -3.35
C THR A 135 2.11 15.19 -4.71
#